data_65b23befeed629e1b97c76225aa7219a
#
_entry.id   65b23befeed629e1b97c76225aa7219a
#
_cell.length_a   1.000
_cell.length_b   1.000
_cell.length_c   1.000
_cell.angle_alpha   90.00
_cell.angle_beta   90.00
_cell.angle_gamma   90.00
#
_symmetry.space_group_name_H-M   'P 1'
#
loop_
_entity.id
_entity.type
_entity.pdbx_description
1 polymer ?
#
loop_
_entity_poly.entity_id
_entity_poly.type
_entity_poly.pdbx_seq_one_letter_code
_entity_poly.pdbx_strand_id
1 'polypeptide(L)'
;MAVEIALAHKHLTGLGMDLPVVRPVFEAYAQARGVAQRLRFHLGDFFKDPLPKCDVIVMGHILHDWNLDEKMLLLRKAYDALAPRGALIVHEALIDDARKQNAFGLLMSLNMLIETHGGFDFTGADCCKWMKSAGFKHTRVERLAGPDGMVVGYK
;
A
#
# COMPACT_ATOMS: atom_id res chain seq x y z
N MET A 1 1.88 6.45 8.40
CA MET A 1 1.44 6.97 7.08
C MET A 1 0.11 7.73 7.18
N ALA A 2 -1.04 7.13 7.50
CA ALA A 2 -2.35 7.80 7.51
C ALA A 2 -2.38 9.12 8.32
N VAL A 3 -1.78 9.14 9.50
CA VAL A 3 -1.68 10.33 10.36
C VAL A 3 -0.92 11.47 9.67
N GLU A 4 0.20 11.20 9.01
CA GLU A 4 1.01 12.23 8.33
C GLU A 4 0.26 12.80 7.11
N ILE A 5 -0.44 11.95 6.36
CA ILE A 5 -1.31 12.40 5.27
C ILE A 5 -2.42 13.32 5.80
N ALA A 6 -3.05 12.94 6.91
CA ALA A 6 -4.11 13.75 7.52
C ALA A 6 -3.59 15.08 8.09
N LEU A 7 -2.36 15.13 8.59
CA LEU A 7 -1.72 16.37 9.04
C LEU A 7 -1.40 17.30 7.87
N ALA A 8 -0.85 16.75 6.79
CA ALA A 8 -0.51 17.52 5.60
C ALA A 8 -1.75 18.02 4.84
N HIS A 9 -2.87 17.28 4.88
CA HIS A 9 -4.07 17.55 4.10
C HIS A 9 -5.31 17.63 4.99
N LYS A 10 -5.60 18.82 5.50
CA LYS A 10 -6.68 19.07 6.48
C LYS A 10 -8.09 18.70 6.00
N HIS A 11 -8.32 18.67 4.69
CA HIS A 11 -9.61 18.34 4.07
C HIS A 11 -9.86 16.84 3.93
N LEU A 12 -8.84 16.00 4.12
CA LEU A 12 -8.98 14.56 3.99
C LEU A 12 -9.49 13.92 5.29
N THR A 13 -10.32 12.90 5.11
CA THR A 13 -10.68 11.92 6.14
C THR A 13 -10.14 10.56 5.70
N GLY A 14 -9.90 9.66 6.64
CA GLY A 14 -9.32 8.36 6.29
C GLY A 14 -9.69 7.24 7.23
N LEU A 15 -9.39 6.04 6.77
CA LEU A 15 -9.49 4.80 7.54
C LEU A 15 -8.13 4.13 7.57
N GLY A 16 -7.69 3.65 8.75
CA GLY A 16 -6.64 2.65 8.83
C GLY A 16 -7.29 1.28 8.96
N MET A 17 -7.09 0.39 8.00
CA MET A 17 -7.58 -0.98 8.06
C MET A 17 -6.45 -1.91 8.50
N ASP A 18 -6.70 -2.67 9.57
CA ASP A 18 -5.75 -3.63 10.09
C ASP A 18 -6.43 -4.63 11.04
N LEU A 19 -5.67 -5.60 11.55
CA LEU A 19 -6.10 -6.58 12.53
C LEU A 19 -6.38 -5.94 13.90
N PRO A 20 -7.22 -6.59 14.75
CA PRO A 20 -7.67 -6.01 16.03
C PRO A 20 -6.55 -5.52 16.95
N VAL A 21 -5.42 -6.21 16.95
CA VAL A 21 -4.26 -5.92 17.82
C VAL A 21 -3.65 -4.54 17.56
N VAL A 22 -3.78 -4.01 16.34
CA VAL A 22 -3.22 -2.72 15.93
C VAL A 22 -4.09 -1.53 16.37
N ARG A 23 -5.38 -1.76 16.60
CA ARG A 23 -6.34 -0.70 16.90
C ARG A 23 -5.94 0.23 18.05
N PRO A 24 -5.54 -0.26 19.25
CA PRO A 24 -5.20 0.64 20.36
C PRO A 24 -4.04 1.57 20.03
N VAL A 25 -3.02 1.07 19.30
CA VAL A 25 -1.86 1.86 18.89
C VAL A 25 -2.25 2.91 17.86
N PHE A 26 -3.08 2.55 16.87
CA PHE A 26 -3.56 3.48 15.86
C PHE A 26 -4.38 4.63 16.49
N GLU A 27 -5.33 4.29 17.36
CA GLU A 27 -6.22 5.27 18.00
C GLU A 27 -5.43 6.21 18.93
N ALA A 28 -4.52 5.66 19.75
CA ALA A 28 -3.67 6.45 20.63
C ALA A 28 -2.77 7.40 19.84
N TYR A 29 -2.17 6.95 18.74
CA TYR A 29 -1.32 7.78 17.91
C TYR A 29 -2.11 8.88 17.19
N ALA A 30 -3.28 8.56 16.63
CA ALA A 30 -4.16 9.55 15.99
C ALA A 30 -4.63 10.63 17.00
N GLN A 31 -4.95 10.22 18.23
CA GLN A 31 -5.33 11.13 19.31
C GLN A 31 -4.15 12.04 19.70
N ALA A 32 -2.97 11.48 19.95
CA ALA A 32 -1.78 12.24 20.31
C ALA A 32 -1.37 13.28 19.26
N ARG A 33 -1.65 12.99 17.97
CA ARG A 33 -1.37 13.88 16.83
C ARG A 33 -2.54 14.82 16.48
N GLY A 34 -3.65 14.78 17.23
CA GLY A 34 -4.79 15.68 17.05
C GLY A 34 -5.60 15.45 15.76
N VAL A 35 -5.56 14.25 15.18
CA VAL A 35 -6.26 13.91 13.93
C VAL A 35 -7.35 12.85 14.09
N ALA A 36 -7.61 12.39 15.31
CA ALA A 36 -8.59 11.32 15.60
C ALA A 36 -10.02 11.64 15.11
N GLN A 37 -10.39 12.93 14.98
CA GLN A 37 -11.69 13.32 14.44
C GLN A 37 -11.86 13.01 12.94
N ARG A 38 -10.75 12.84 12.23
CA ARG A 38 -10.73 12.62 10.78
C ARG A 38 -10.21 11.24 10.38
N LEU A 39 -9.63 10.50 11.33
CA LEU A 39 -9.13 9.15 11.10
C LEU A 39 -9.91 8.16 11.95
N ARG A 40 -10.36 7.08 11.34
CA ARG A 40 -11.05 5.97 12.01
C ARG A 40 -10.28 4.68 11.80
N PHE A 41 -10.35 3.78 12.77
CA PHE A 41 -9.86 2.42 12.60
C PHE A 41 -10.98 1.54 12.05
N HIS A 42 -10.67 0.81 10.98
CA HIS A 42 -11.53 -0.22 10.40
C HIS A 42 -10.90 -1.58 10.68
N LEU A 43 -11.60 -2.37 11.49
CA LEU A 43 -11.18 -3.72 11.81
C LEU A 43 -11.43 -4.63 10.62
N GLY A 44 -10.41 -5.37 10.16
CA GLY A 44 -10.59 -6.34 9.09
C GLY A 44 -9.30 -7.05 8.70
N ASP A 45 -9.48 -8.24 8.17
CA ASP A 45 -8.44 -9.00 7.49
C ASP A 45 -8.58 -8.75 5.98
N PHE A 46 -7.64 -8.06 5.38
CA PHE A 46 -7.74 -7.67 3.97
C PHE A 46 -7.77 -8.86 3.00
N PHE A 47 -7.41 -10.06 3.44
CA PHE A 47 -7.61 -11.26 2.63
C PHE A 47 -9.05 -11.78 2.68
N LYS A 48 -9.68 -11.73 3.85
CA LYS A 48 -11.03 -12.29 4.07
C LYS A 48 -12.13 -11.26 3.86
N ASP A 49 -11.92 -10.05 4.41
CA ASP A 49 -12.94 -9.02 4.44
C ASP A 49 -12.88 -8.12 3.21
N PRO A 50 -14.01 -7.54 2.75
CA PRO A 50 -13.99 -6.55 1.68
C PRO A 50 -13.26 -5.28 2.15
N LEU A 51 -12.50 -4.65 1.27
CA LEU A 51 -11.93 -3.34 1.55
C LEU A 51 -13.03 -2.26 1.58
N PRO A 52 -12.97 -1.29 2.51
CA PRO A 52 -13.91 -0.18 2.55
C PRO A 52 -13.89 0.64 1.25
N LYS A 53 -15.06 1.10 0.82
CA LYS A 53 -15.18 1.98 -0.35
C LYS A 53 -14.52 3.33 -0.07
N CYS A 54 -13.69 3.81 -1.01
CA CYS A 54 -12.96 5.07 -0.88
C CYS A 54 -12.49 5.61 -2.23
N ASP A 55 -11.95 6.82 -2.21
CA ASP A 55 -11.39 7.47 -3.40
C ASP A 55 -9.92 7.11 -3.61
N VAL A 56 -9.19 6.88 -2.53
CA VAL A 56 -7.76 6.54 -2.57
C VAL A 56 -7.46 5.42 -1.58
N ILE A 57 -6.72 4.41 -2.04
CA ILE A 57 -6.13 3.37 -1.18
C ILE A 57 -4.62 3.56 -1.19
N VAL A 58 -4.01 3.48 -0.01
CA VAL A 58 -2.55 3.46 0.13
C VAL A 58 -2.13 2.13 0.76
N MET A 59 -1.28 1.40 0.07
CA MET A 59 -0.60 0.20 0.57
C MET A 59 0.89 0.52 0.69
N GLY A 60 1.40 0.61 1.90
CA GLY A 60 2.81 0.91 2.14
C GLY A 60 3.48 -0.22 2.88
N HIS A 61 4.49 -0.82 2.26
CA HIS A 61 5.18 -2.00 2.76
C HIS A 61 4.21 -3.14 3.09
N ILE A 62 3.33 -3.45 2.14
CA ILE A 62 2.30 -4.50 2.27
C ILE A 62 2.47 -5.56 1.19
N LEU A 63 2.61 -5.15 -0.08
CA LEU A 63 2.62 -6.13 -1.16
C LEU A 63 3.86 -7.03 -1.10
N HIS A 64 4.99 -6.52 -0.66
CA HIS A 64 6.23 -7.31 -0.61
C HIS A 64 6.16 -8.51 0.34
N ASP A 65 5.29 -8.50 1.35
CA ASP A 65 5.15 -9.60 2.30
C ASP A 65 4.52 -10.87 1.69
N TRP A 66 3.93 -10.79 0.50
CA TRP A 66 3.04 -11.80 -0.06
C TRP A 66 3.57 -12.40 -1.36
N ASN A 67 3.12 -13.60 -1.70
CA ASN A 67 3.38 -14.20 -3.00
C ASN A 67 2.58 -13.51 -4.13
N LEU A 68 2.84 -13.88 -5.39
CA LEU A 68 2.23 -13.20 -6.53
C LEU A 68 0.70 -13.32 -6.58
N ASP A 69 0.15 -14.49 -6.23
CA ASP A 69 -1.30 -14.70 -6.25
C ASP A 69 -2.01 -13.83 -5.21
N GLU A 70 -1.42 -13.72 -4.03
CA GLU A 70 -1.89 -12.87 -2.95
C GLU A 70 -1.78 -11.38 -3.32
N LYS A 71 -0.65 -10.95 -3.90
CA LYS A 71 -0.50 -9.59 -4.46
C LYS A 71 -1.61 -9.28 -5.47
N MET A 72 -1.87 -10.19 -6.39
CA MET A 72 -2.91 -10.03 -7.41
C MET A 72 -4.32 -10.00 -6.81
N LEU A 73 -4.58 -10.77 -5.77
CA LEU A 73 -5.84 -10.72 -5.01
C LEU A 73 -6.02 -9.34 -4.37
N LEU A 74 -5.02 -8.83 -3.67
CA LEU A 74 -5.07 -7.52 -3.02
C LEU A 74 -5.27 -6.38 -4.01
N LEU A 75 -4.59 -6.41 -5.16
CA LEU A 75 -4.75 -5.42 -6.22
C LEU A 75 -6.16 -5.42 -6.81
N ARG A 76 -6.77 -6.60 -7.04
CA ARG A 76 -8.16 -6.71 -7.49
C ARG A 76 -9.14 -6.19 -6.45
N LYS A 77 -8.97 -6.56 -5.17
CA LYS A 77 -9.79 -6.04 -4.07
C LYS A 77 -9.70 -4.52 -3.95
N ALA A 78 -8.51 -3.96 -4.11
CA ALA A 78 -8.32 -2.51 -4.13
C ALA A 78 -9.05 -1.86 -5.33
N TYR A 79 -8.91 -2.43 -6.52
CA TYR A 79 -9.64 -1.95 -7.70
C TYR A 79 -11.15 -1.95 -7.47
N ASP A 80 -11.71 -3.03 -6.90
CA ASP A 80 -13.15 -3.15 -6.64
C ASP A 80 -13.64 -2.15 -5.57
N ALA A 81 -12.82 -1.85 -4.57
CA ALA A 81 -13.15 -0.92 -3.49
C ALA A 81 -13.10 0.56 -3.91
N LEU A 82 -12.26 0.90 -4.89
CA LEU A 82 -12.10 2.27 -5.34
C LEU A 82 -13.33 2.81 -6.08
N ALA A 83 -13.66 4.07 -5.82
CA ALA A 83 -14.64 4.83 -6.60
C ALA A 83 -14.18 5.00 -8.06
N PRO A 84 -15.08 5.30 -9.01
CA PRO A 84 -14.70 5.71 -10.36
C PRO A 84 -13.71 6.90 -10.32
N ARG A 85 -12.62 6.80 -11.08
CA ARG A 85 -11.49 7.75 -11.06
C ARG A 85 -10.68 7.76 -9.75
N GLY A 86 -10.88 6.80 -8.88
CA GLY A 86 -10.07 6.59 -7.68
C GLY A 86 -8.66 6.10 -7.99
N ALA A 87 -7.77 6.15 -7.00
CA ALA A 87 -6.38 5.79 -7.17
C ALA A 87 -5.91 4.80 -6.10
N LEU A 88 -5.09 3.82 -6.52
CA LEU A 88 -4.28 3.00 -5.62
C LEU A 88 -2.84 3.51 -5.64
N ILE A 89 -2.29 3.73 -4.47
CA ILE A 89 -0.87 4.07 -4.25
C ILE A 89 -0.21 2.88 -3.56
N VAL A 90 0.77 2.26 -4.22
CA VAL A 90 1.64 1.24 -3.64
C VAL A 90 2.99 1.89 -3.36
N HIS A 91 3.41 1.91 -2.10
CA HIS A 91 4.66 2.51 -1.61
C HIS A 91 5.55 1.40 -1.07
N GLU A 92 6.72 1.21 -1.70
CA GLU A 92 7.65 0.10 -1.42
C GLU A 92 9.10 0.50 -1.67
N ALA A 93 10.04 -0.29 -1.16
CA ALA A 93 11.44 -0.22 -1.56
C ALA A 93 11.61 -0.85 -2.96
N LEU A 94 11.12 -0.16 -4.00
CA LEU A 94 11.09 -0.69 -5.36
C LEU A 94 12.50 -1.04 -5.87
N ILE A 95 12.65 -2.24 -6.40
CA ILE A 95 13.87 -2.64 -7.12
C ILE A 95 13.88 -1.87 -8.45
N ASP A 96 15.02 -1.32 -8.84
CA ASP A 96 15.15 -0.72 -10.18
C ASP A 96 15.05 -1.79 -11.28
N ASP A 97 14.43 -1.44 -12.42
CA ASP A 97 14.14 -2.40 -13.49
C ASP A 97 15.39 -3.13 -14.00
N ALA A 98 16.55 -2.48 -13.95
CA ALA A 98 17.83 -3.08 -14.33
C ALA A 98 18.47 -3.94 -13.22
N ARG A 99 17.93 -3.92 -11.99
CA ARG A 99 18.43 -4.61 -10.79
C ARG A 99 19.90 -4.31 -10.48
N LYS A 100 20.30 -3.02 -10.58
CA LYS A 100 21.70 -2.59 -10.46
C LYS A 100 21.96 -1.49 -9.45
N GLN A 101 20.94 -0.75 -9.02
CA GLN A 101 21.13 0.50 -8.27
C GLN A 101 20.56 0.45 -6.86
N ASN A 102 19.32 -0.02 -6.67
CA ASN A 102 18.69 -0.07 -5.36
C ASN A 102 19.09 -1.35 -4.60
N ALA A 103 20.30 -1.35 -4.04
CA ALA A 103 20.80 -2.46 -3.23
C ALA A 103 19.90 -2.75 -2.01
N PHE A 104 19.29 -1.72 -1.42
CA PHE A 104 18.37 -1.89 -0.30
C PHE A 104 17.14 -2.72 -0.70
N GLY A 105 16.49 -2.42 -1.82
CA GLY A 105 15.35 -3.19 -2.31
C GLY A 105 15.72 -4.65 -2.62
N LEU A 106 16.93 -4.90 -3.18
CA LEU A 106 17.42 -6.25 -3.40
C LEU A 106 17.65 -7.02 -2.10
N LEU A 107 18.25 -6.39 -1.09
CA LEU A 107 18.45 -6.98 0.24
C LEU A 107 17.12 -7.20 0.96
N MET A 108 16.18 -6.27 0.85
CA MET A 108 14.84 -6.40 1.43
C MET A 108 14.11 -7.60 0.81
N SER A 109 14.24 -7.82 -0.50
CA SER A 109 13.66 -9.00 -1.16
C SER A 109 14.22 -10.32 -0.61
N LEU A 110 15.50 -10.38 -0.28
CA LEU A 110 16.09 -11.55 0.40
C LEU A 110 15.55 -11.69 1.84
N ASN A 111 15.35 -10.57 2.54
CA ASN A 111 14.76 -10.56 3.88
C ASN A 111 13.33 -11.14 3.85
N MET A 112 12.53 -10.75 2.86
CA MET A 112 11.17 -11.28 2.69
C MET A 112 11.14 -12.81 2.51
N LEU A 113 12.12 -13.39 1.83
CA LEU A 113 12.23 -14.86 1.71
C LEU A 113 12.46 -15.55 3.08
N ILE A 114 13.04 -14.84 4.04
CA ILE A 114 13.31 -15.39 5.39
C ILE A 114 12.11 -15.18 6.30
N GLU A 115 11.49 -14.01 6.23
CA GLU A 115 10.45 -13.57 7.18
C GLU A 115 9.03 -13.96 6.78
N THR A 116 8.77 -14.24 5.48
CA THR A 116 7.42 -14.46 4.96
C THR A 116 7.30 -15.75 4.16
N HIS A 117 6.07 -16.24 3.99
CA HIS A 117 5.76 -17.37 3.12
C HIS A 117 5.60 -16.93 1.65
N GLY A 118 6.74 -16.67 0.96
CA GLY A 118 6.74 -16.37 -0.46
C GLY A 118 6.67 -14.88 -0.81
N GLY A 119 6.91 -14.00 0.15
CA GLY A 119 7.06 -12.57 -0.12
C GLY A 119 8.33 -12.26 -0.91
N PHE A 120 8.29 -11.18 -1.66
CA PHE A 120 9.42 -10.66 -2.44
C PHE A 120 9.17 -9.22 -2.85
N ASP A 121 10.24 -8.43 -2.92
CA ASP A 121 10.20 -7.11 -3.51
C ASP A 121 10.22 -7.17 -5.05
N PHE A 122 9.80 -6.11 -5.69
CA PHE A 122 9.52 -6.09 -7.11
C PHE A 122 9.91 -4.74 -7.73
N THR A 123 9.96 -4.71 -9.07
CA THR A 123 10.24 -3.48 -9.80
C THR A 123 8.98 -2.63 -9.98
N GLY A 124 9.15 -1.34 -10.26
CA GLY A 124 8.03 -0.48 -10.63
C GLY A 124 7.30 -0.99 -11.88
N ALA A 125 8.05 -1.54 -12.86
CA ALA A 125 7.47 -2.13 -14.07
C ALA A 125 6.61 -3.37 -13.77
N ASP A 126 7.06 -4.25 -12.86
CA ASP A 126 6.28 -5.42 -12.42
C ASP A 126 4.95 -4.97 -11.79
N CYS A 127 5.01 -4.05 -10.84
CA CYS A 127 3.81 -3.53 -10.18
C CYS A 127 2.84 -2.86 -11.16
N CYS A 128 3.33 -2.06 -12.10
CA CYS A 128 2.51 -1.49 -13.17
C CYS A 128 1.80 -2.57 -14.01
N LYS A 129 2.51 -3.65 -14.35
CA LYS A 129 1.93 -4.78 -15.10
C LYS A 129 0.82 -5.46 -14.30
N TRP A 130 1.05 -5.72 -13.02
CA TRP A 130 0.05 -6.34 -12.14
C TRP A 130 -1.18 -5.45 -11.94
N MET A 131 -0.98 -4.16 -11.71
CA MET A 131 -2.08 -3.19 -11.62
C MET A 131 -2.93 -3.18 -12.89
N LYS A 132 -2.31 -3.16 -14.08
CA LYS A 132 -3.03 -3.25 -15.36
C LYS A 132 -3.83 -4.55 -15.47
N SER A 133 -3.27 -5.67 -15.06
CA SER A 133 -3.97 -6.97 -15.04
C SER A 133 -5.14 -6.99 -14.04
N ALA A 134 -5.08 -6.17 -12.98
CA ALA A 134 -6.17 -5.99 -12.03
C ALA A 134 -7.26 -5.01 -12.50
N GLY A 135 -7.04 -4.28 -13.62
CA GLY A 135 -8.04 -3.39 -14.24
C GLY A 135 -7.68 -1.90 -14.23
N PHE A 136 -6.58 -1.48 -13.62
CA PHE A 136 -6.17 -0.08 -13.61
C PHE A 136 -5.76 0.38 -15.00
N LYS A 137 -6.28 1.52 -15.46
CA LYS A 137 -6.12 2.01 -16.84
C LYS A 137 -4.79 2.73 -17.05
N HIS A 138 -4.41 3.54 -16.09
CA HIS A 138 -3.18 4.33 -16.14
C HIS A 138 -2.34 4.02 -14.91
N THR A 139 -1.06 3.82 -15.12
CA THR A 139 -0.10 3.57 -14.04
C THR A 139 1.13 4.46 -14.23
N ARG A 140 1.71 4.92 -13.13
CA ARG A 140 2.97 5.66 -13.13
C ARG A 140 3.83 5.24 -11.96
N VAL A 141 5.14 5.35 -12.13
CA VAL A 141 6.14 5.09 -11.09
C VAL A 141 6.75 6.41 -10.70
N GLU A 142 6.87 6.68 -9.40
CA GLU A 142 7.55 7.86 -8.87
C GLU A 142 8.57 7.44 -7.82
N ARG A 143 9.73 8.08 -7.86
CA ARG A 143 10.75 7.91 -6.84
C ARG A 143 10.40 8.77 -5.63
N LEU A 144 10.59 8.21 -4.44
CA LEU A 144 10.43 8.91 -3.16
C LEU A 144 11.79 9.13 -2.50
N ALA A 145 11.80 9.41 -1.20
CA ALA A 145 13.02 9.60 -0.44
C ALA A 145 13.72 8.25 -0.18
N GLY A 146 15.05 8.27 -0.21
CA GLY A 146 15.86 7.09 0.08
C GLY A 146 15.66 5.97 -0.95
N PRO A 147 15.49 4.72 -0.49
CA PRO A 147 15.29 3.55 -1.36
C PRO A 147 13.85 3.42 -1.87
N ASP A 148 12.93 4.20 -1.33
CA ASP A 148 11.51 4.02 -1.58
C ASP A 148 11.06 4.65 -2.90
N GLY A 149 10.04 4.04 -3.46
CA GLY A 149 9.28 4.53 -4.60
C GLY A 149 7.81 4.27 -4.43
N MET A 150 7.00 4.82 -5.30
CA MET A 150 5.58 4.50 -5.36
C MET A 150 5.13 4.18 -6.76
N VAL A 151 4.14 3.32 -6.86
CA VAL A 151 3.40 3.06 -8.09
C VAL A 151 1.96 3.52 -7.87
N VAL A 152 1.47 4.38 -8.73
CA VAL A 152 0.11 4.89 -8.68
C VAL A 152 -0.68 4.29 -9.83
N GLY A 153 -1.81 3.64 -9.52
CA GLY A 153 -2.76 3.12 -10.49
C GLY A 153 -4.09 3.83 -10.41
N TYR A 154 -4.65 4.25 -11.54
CA TYR A 154 -5.94 4.94 -11.64
C TYR A 154 -7.02 4.00 -12.22
N LYS A 155 -8.20 3.99 -11.57
CA LYS A 155 -9.38 3.23 -11.99
C LYS A 155 -10.11 3.86 -13.17
#